data_8e0839abc5df430f989b9ed73243993b
#
_entry.id   8e0839abc5df430f989b9ed73243993b
#
_cell.length_a   1.000
_cell.length_b   1.000
_cell.length_c   1.000
_cell.angle_alpha   90.00
_cell.angle_beta   90.00
_cell.angle_gamma   90.00
#
_symmetry.space_group_name_H-M   'P 1'
#
loop_
_entity.id
_entity.type
_entity.pdbx_description
1 polymer ?
#
loop_
_entity_poly.entity_id
_entity_poly.type
_entity_poly.pdbx_seq_one_letter_code
_entity_poly.pdbx_strand_id
1 'polypeptide(L)'
;MKPTSRDLVIEAARRLFAERGYPSVTIRQIAAEAGLSASMVMKVGGNKAKIYQDAAPSSLDQLDSSTPRSAIGQTLANRILLRRENDMAEPWAQAIFRTADAPDPQGSREEFHQWVRTHLTQWVDPGPDLEARVELLACLMLGLAVGLRTQRLLSNTSDEWIAEHYGQLMQKVIEADAVKDSF
;
A
#
# COMPACT_ATOMS: atom_id res chain seq x y z
N MET A 1 12.17 -17.37 14.31
CA MET A 1 12.62 -16.38 15.33
C MET A 1 11.36 -15.85 16.01
N LYS A 2 11.32 -15.73 17.35
CA LYS A 2 10.14 -15.13 18.01
C LYS A 2 10.10 -13.63 17.73
N PRO A 3 8.92 -13.03 17.46
CA PRO A 3 8.80 -11.61 17.25
C PRO A 3 9.25 -10.83 18.49
N THR A 4 9.91 -9.71 18.29
CA THR A 4 10.29 -8.81 19.39
C THR A 4 9.10 -8.00 19.86
N SER A 5 9.17 -7.40 21.05
CA SER A 5 8.10 -6.49 21.53
C SER A 5 7.87 -5.32 20.58
N ARG A 6 8.90 -4.86 19.87
CA ARG A 6 8.77 -3.81 18.86
C ARG A 6 7.99 -4.32 17.64
N ASP A 7 8.29 -5.53 17.15
CA ASP A 7 7.58 -6.11 16.01
C ASP A 7 6.08 -6.27 16.32
N LEU A 8 5.76 -6.73 17.54
CA LEU A 8 4.37 -6.84 17.99
C LEU A 8 3.65 -5.48 18.02
N VAL A 9 4.34 -4.43 18.51
CA VAL A 9 3.78 -3.08 18.53
C VAL A 9 3.54 -2.54 17.12
N ILE A 10 4.50 -2.71 16.22
CA ILE A 10 4.40 -2.22 14.84
C ILE A 10 3.30 -2.96 14.08
N GLU A 11 3.19 -4.28 14.24
CA GLU A 11 2.15 -5.07 13.58
C GLU A 11 0.74 -4.73 14.09
N ALA A 12 0.58 -4.59 15.41
CA ALA A 12 -0.67 -4.15 16.03
C ALA A 12 -1.07 -2.75 15.56
N ALA A 13 -0.10 -1.83 15.53
CA ALA A 13 -0.30 -0.45 15.08
C ALA A 13 -0.69 -0.39 13.60
N ARG A 14 -0.02 -1.17 12.74
CA ARG A 14 -0.31 -1.26 11.30
C ARG A 14 -1.77 -1.64 11.06
N ARG A 15 -2.25 -2.66 11.75
CA ARG A 15 -3.63 -3.13 11.66
C ARG A 15 -4.63 -2.07 12.11
N LEU A 16 -4.44 -1.53 13.31
CA LEU A 16 -5.34 -0.55 13.88
C LEU A 16 -5.39 0.76 13.07
N PHE A 17 -4.26 1.27 12.61
CA PHE A 17 -4.22 2.47 11.78
C PHE A 17 -4.86 2.25 10.40
N ALA A 18 -4.74 1.05 9.84
CA ALA A 18 -5.41 0.69 8.59
C ALA A 18 -6.93 0.66 8.72
N GLU A 19 -7.44 0.14 9.84
CA GLU A 19 -8.88 0.00 10.08
C GLU A 19 -9.56 1.32 10.48
N ARG A 20 -8.89 2.14 11.29
CA ARG A 20 -9.52 3.24 12.04
C ARG A 20 -8.94 4.62 11.77
N GLY A 21 -7.86 4.72 10.99
CA GLY A 21 -7.12 5.96 10.77
C GLY A 21 -6.31 6.44 11.98
N TYR A 22 -5.38 7.36 11.74
CA TYR A 22 -4.49 7.88 12.78
C TYR A 22 -5.24 8.54 13.96
N PRO A 23 -6.24 9.44 13.77
CA PRO A 23 -6.89 10.14 14.87
C PRO A 23 -7.57 9.21 15.88
N SER A 24 -8.19 8.13 15.38
CA SER A 24 -9.03 7.23 16.17
C SER A 24 -8.28 6.19 16.97
N VAL A 25 -6.97 5.98 16.71
CA VAL A 25 -6.15 4.98 17.40
C VAL A 25 -5.40 5.60 18.57
N THR A 26 -5.39 4.91 19.71
CA THR A 26 -4.68 5.31 20.93
C THR A 26 -3.55 4.34 21.28
N ILE A 27 -2.55 4.80 22.02
CA ILE A 27 -1.48 3.93 22.56
C ILE A 27 -2.04 2.76 23.39
N ARG A 28 -3.15 2.99 24.12
CA ARG A 28 -3.80 1.93 24.92
C ARG A 28 -4.39 0.83 24.03
N GLN A 29 -4.97 1.20 22.89
CA GLN A 29 -5.50 0.23 21.93
C GLN A 29 -4.37 -0.57 21.28
N ILE A 30 -3.28 0.10 20.88
CA ILE A 30 -2.09 -0.59 20.34
C ILE A 30 -1.53 -1.55 21.40
N ALA A 31 -1.47 -1.17 22.65
CA ALA A 31 -1.00 -2.00 23.75
C ALA A 31 -1.87 -3.24 23.95
N ALA A 32 -3.19 -3.05 23.96
CA ALA A 32 -4.14 -4.16 24.10
C ALA A 32 -4.01 -5.15 22.93
N GLU A 33 -3.92 -4.66 21.71
CA GLU A 33 -3.78 -5.48 20.50
C GLU A 33 -2.44 -6.23 20.46
N ALA A 34 -1.34 -5.58 20.91
CA ALA A 34 -0.01 -6.18 20.97
C ALA A 34 0.18 -7.12 22.17
N GLY A 35 -0.77 -7.22 23.10
CA GLY A 35 -0.62 -7.98 24.35
C GLY A 35 0.44 -7.40 25.30
N LEU A 36 0.65 -6.07 25.28
CA LEU A 36 1.66 -5.36 26.05
C LEU A 36 1.04 -4.25 26.91
N SER A 37 1.82 -3.72 27.88
CA SER A 37 1.41 -2.53 28.62
C SER A 37 1.63 -1.25 27.77
N ALA A 38 0.83 -0.20 28.00
CA ALA A 38 1.01 1.09 27.34
C ALA A 38 2.42 1.68 27.56
N SER A 39 2.99 1.48 28.75
CA SER A 39 4.36 1.90 29.06
C SER A 39 5.40 1.16 28.23
N MET A 40 5.21 -0.15 27.98
CA MET A 40 6.09 -0.94 27.11
C MET A 40 5.98 -0.47 25.67
N VAL A 41 4.76 -0.20 25.15
CA VAL A 41 4.55 0.36 23.80
C VAL A 41 5.31 1.67 23.64
N MET A 42 5.20 2.58 24.60
CA MET A 42 5.93 3.88 24.58
C MET A 42 7.45 3.67 24.68
N LYS A 43 7.89 2.67 25.44
CA LYS A 43 9.33 2.38 25.57
C LYS A 43 9.95 1.88 24.27
N VAL A 44 9.27 0.99 23.55
CA VAL A 44 9.84 0.34 22.34
C VAL A 44 9.48 1.04 21.03
N GLY A 45 8.33 1.73 20.99
CA GLY A 45 7.81 2.41 19.81
C GLY A 45 7.94 3.94 19.83
N GLY A 46 8.23 4.52 20.99
CA GLY A 46 8.27 5.97 21.14
C GLY A 46 6.87 6.56 21.30
N ASN A 47 6.58 7.67 20.63
CA ASN A 47 5.26 8.30 20.64
C ASN A 47 4.36 7.75 19.52
N LYS A 48 3.07 8.11 19.56
CA LYS A 48 2.07 7.66 18.57
C LYS A 48 2.48 8.03 17.13
N ALA A 49 3.03 9.22 16.91
CA ALA A 49 3.47 9.66 15.58
C ALA A 49 4.64 8.81 15.06
N LYS A 50 5.61 8.50 15.91
CA LYS A 50 6.73 7.63 15.58
C LYS A 50 6.26 6.20 15.25
N ILE A 51 5.35 5.65 16.06
CA ILE A 51 4.77 4.33 15.81
C ILE A 51 4.01 4.33 14.47
N TYR A 52 3.30 5.40 14.15
CA TYR A 52 2.59 5.56 12.88
C TYR A 52 3.54 5.55 11.67
N GLN A 53 4.65 6.29 11.75
CA GLN A 53 5.70 6.27 10.72
C GLN A 53 6.32 4.87 10.57
N ASP A 54 6.68 4.24 11.68
CA ASP A 54 7.32 2.91 11.68
C ASP A 54 6.35 1.78 11.25
N ALA A 55 5.04 1.95 11.48
CA ALA A 55 4.00 1.05 11.01
C ALA A 55 3.69 1.20 9.52
N ALA A 56 4.32 2.18 8.86
CA ALA A 56 4.26 2.29 7.42
C ALA A 56 4.66 0.96 6.76
N PRO A 57 3.94 0.52 5.71
CA PRO A 57 4.40 -0.62 4.92
C PRO A 57 5.80 -0.29 4.39
N SER A 58 6.80 -1.00 4.89
CA SER A 58 8.19 -0.78 4.52
C SER A 58 8.57 -1.42 3.20
N SER A 59 7.70 -2.25 2.64
CA SER A 59 7.94 -2.87 1.34
C SER A 59 6.60 -3.12 0.63
N LEU A 60 6.49 -2.66 -0.61
CA LEU A 60 5.82 -3.49 -1.60
C LEU A 60 6.63 -4.78 -1.63
N ASP A 61 5.96 -5.93 -1.47
CA ASP A 61 6.62 -7.20 -1.75
C ASP A 61 7.28 -7.05 -3.12
N GLN A 62 8.60 -7.18 -3.16
CA GLN A 62 9.31 -7.09 -4.42
C GLN A 62 8.69 -8.11 -5.38
N LEU A 63 8.45 -7.71 -6.61
CA LEU A 63 8.08 -8.67 -7.63
C LEU A 63 9.20 -9.70 -7.72
N ASP A 64 8.83 -10.96 -7.84
CA ASP A 64 9.80 -11.99 -8.13
C ASP A 64 10.59 -11.58 -9.38
N SER A 65 11.91 -11.64 -9.31
CA SER A 65 12.80 -11.32 -10.44
C SER A 65 12.52 -12.20 -11.67
N SER A 66 11.82 -13.32 -11.49
CA SER A 66 11.35 -14.19 -12.56
C SER A 66 10.02 -13.75 -13.18
N THR A 67 9.34 -12.73 -12.65
CA THR A 67 8.06 -12.25 -13.19
C THR A 67 8.28 -11.70 -14.60
N PRO A 68 7.64 -12.29 -15.64
CA PRO A 68 7.75 -11.76 -16.99
C PRO A 68 7.25 -10.32 -17.05
N ARG A 69 7.93 -9.50 -17.83
CA ARG A 69 7.59 -8.07 -17.95
C ARG A 69 6.14 -7.87 -18.41
N SER A 70 5.66 -8.68 -19.35
CA SER A 70 4.28 -8.70 -19.84
C SER A 70 3.23 -9.13 -18.80
N ALA A 71 3.64 -9.64 -17.65
CA ALA A 71 2.75 -10.11 -16.58
C ALA A 71 2.78 -9.20 -15.34
N ILE A 72 3.56 -8.12 -15.34
CA ILE A 72 3.71 -7.25 -14.17
C ILE A 72 2.36 -6.66 -13.76
N GLY A 73 1.60 -6.10 -14.70
CA GLY A 73 0.30 -5.49 -14.41
C GLY A 73 -0.68 -6.46 -13.76
N GLN A 74 -0.78 -7.68 -14.29
CA GLN A 74 -1.64 -8.71 -13.71
C GLN A 74 -1.13 -9.19 -12.35
N THR A 75 0.17 -9.30 -12.17
CA THR A 75 0.77 -9.68 -10.88
C THR A 75 0.47 -8.63 -9.81
N LEU A 76 0.52 -7.34 -10.13
CA LEU A 76 0.18 -6.26 -9.22
C LEU A 76 -1.29 -6.29 -8.80
N ALA A 77 -2.21 -6.48 -9.76
CA ALA A 77 -3.64 -6.61 -9.49
C ALA A 77 -3.94 -7.83 -8.59
N ASN A 78 -3.37 -8.99 -8.92
CA ASN A 78 -3.52 -10.21 -8.14
C ASN A 78 -3.02 -10.06 -6.69
N ARG A 79 -1.94 -9.33 -6.45
CA ARG A 79 -1.43 -9.09 -5.10
C ARG A 79 -2.41 -8.30 -4.23
N ILE A 80 -3.07 -7.29 -4.79
CA ILE A 80 -4.09 -6.52 -4.08
C ILE A 80 -5.29 -7.41 -3.71
N LEU A 81 -5.71 -8.27 -4.64
CA LEU A 81 -6.79 -9.23 -4.43
C LEU A 81 -6.43 -10.28 -3.37
N LEU A 82 -5.26 -10.89 -3.49
CA LEU A 82 -4.77 -11.90 -2.54
C LEU A 82 -4.68 -11.37 -1.10
N ARG A 83 -4.21 -10.14 -0.93
CA ARG A 83 -4.19 -9.50 0.39
C ARG A 83 -5.59 -9.23 0.93
N ARG A 84 -6.56 -8.90 0.07
CA ARG A 84 -7.95 -8.77 0.46
C ARG A 84 -8.52 -10.10 0.93
N GLU A 85 -8.33 -11.17 0.17
CA GLU A 85 -8.81 -12.52 0.48
C GLU A 85 -8.28 -13.03 1.82
N ASN A 86 -7.00 -12.80 2.09
CA ASN A 86 -6.33 -13.27 3.32
C ASN A 86 -6.39 -12.25 4.48
N ASP A 87 -7.21 -11.22 4.37
CA ASP A 87 -7.34 -10.13 5.36
C ASP A 87 -5.99 -9.51 5.78
N MET A 88 -5.04 -9.49 4.86
CA MET A 88 -3.72 -8.90 5.09
C MET A 88 -3.78 -7.39 4.94
N ALA A 89 -2.89 -6.68 5.64
CA ALA A 89 -2.74 -5.25 5.48
C ALA A 89 -2.43 -4.85 4.03
N GLU A 90 -3.14 -3.84 3.51
CA GLU A 90 -2.96 -3.36 2.15
C GLU A 90 -2.27 -1.99 2.14
N PRO A 91 -1.01 -1.92 1.71
CA PRO A 91 -0.21 -0.68 1.74
C PRO A 91 -0.86 0.48 0.98
N TRP A 92 -1.46 0.21 -0.16
CA TRP A 92 -2.10 1.22 -1.00
C TRP A 92 -3.37 1.80 -0.37
N ALA A 93 -4.21 0.97 0.22
CA ALA A 93 -5.39 1.44 0.94
C ALA A 93 -4.99 2.28 2.17
N GLN A 94 -3.90 1.91 2.85
CA GLN A 94 -3.38 2.64 4.01
C GLN A 94 -2.75 4.00 3.64
N ALA A 95 -2.19 4.14 2.44
CA ALA A 95 -1.52 5.37 2.00
C ALA A 95 -2.44 6.59 2.08
N ILE A 96 -3.73 6.44 1.78
CA ILE A 96 -4.71 7.53 1.86
C ILE A 96 -4.89 8.02 3.30
N PHE A 97 -5.09 7.11 4.24
CA PHE A 97 -5.24 7.45 5.65
C PHE A 97 -3.94 8.04 6.23
N ARG A 98 -2.79 7.52 5.81
CA ARG A 98 -1.49 8.03 6.22
C ARG A 98 -1.27 9.47 5.80
N THR A 99 -1.74 9.86 4.62
CA THR A 99 -1.60 11.23 4.12
C THR A 99 -2.65 12.16 4.75
N ALA A 100 -3.92 11.74 4.80
CA ALA A 100 -5.02 12.57 5.28
C ALA A 100 -4.96 12.82 6.80
N ASP A 101 -4.60 11.79 7.57
CA ASP A 101 -4.65 11.78 9.03
C ASP A 101 -3.26 11.94 9.69
N ALA A 102 -2.21 12.20 8.92
CA ALA A 102 -0.85 12.36 9.43
C ALA A 102 -0.71 13.60 10.31
N PRO A 103 0.19 13.58 11.30
CA PRO A 103 0.58 14.79 12.04
C PRO A 103 1.16 15.90 11.15
N ASP A 104 1.83 15.53 10.06
CA ASP A 104 2.31 16.37 8.97
C ASP A 104 1.80 15.79 7.63
N PRO A 105 0.64 16.25 7.13
CA PRO A 105 0.07 15.74 5.88
C PRO A 105 0.92 16.07 4.65
N GLN A 106 1.63 17.19 4.64
CA GLN A 106 2.44 17.59 3.50
C GLN A 106 3.72 16.73 3.41
N GLY A 107 4.46 16.61 4.51
CA GLY A 107 5.63 15.74 4.57
C GLY A 107 5.28 14.27 4.24
N SER A 108 4.12 13.79 4.71
CA SER A 108 3.64 12.44 4.37
C SER A 108 3.32 12.26 2.88
N ARG A 109 2.85 13.30 2.18
CA ARG A 109 2.67 13.25 0.71
C ARG A 109 4.01 13.18 -0.01
N GLU A 110 4.97 14.02 0.40
CA GLU A 110 6.29 14.04 -0.21
C GLU A 110 7.03 12.71 -0.03
N GLU A 111 6.96 12.13 1.18
CA GLU A 111 7.47 10.77 1.45
C GLU A 111 6.80 9.71 0.57
N PHE A 112 5.48 9.78 0.39
CA PHE A 112 4.75 8.84 -0.45
C PHE A 112 5.12 9.01 -1.93
N HIS A 113 5.23 10.23 -2.45
CA HIS A 113 5.67 10.49 -3.83
C HIS A 113 7.08 9.97 -4.06
N GLN A 114 8.01 10.24 -3.14
CA GLN A 114 9.37 9.72 -3.22
C GLN A 114 9.40 8.19 -3.22
N TRP A 115 8.57 7.58 -2.35
CA TRP A 115 8.45 6.15 -2.28
C TRP A 115 7.90 5.54 -3.58
N VAL A 116 6.84 6.14 -4.18
CA VAL A 116 6.28 5.74 -5.48
C VAL A 116 7.37 5.75 -6.55
N ARG A 117 8.11 6.86 -6.69
CA ARG A 117 9.19 6.98 -7.68
C ARG A 117 10.27 5.91 -7.46
N THR A 118 10.71 5.74 -6.23
CA THR A 118 11.77 4.77 -5.91
C THR A 118 11.39 3.33 -6.25
N HIS A 119 10.12 2.95 -6.03
CA HIS A 119 9.71 1.55 -6.11
C HIS A 119 9.02 1.18 -7.43
N LEU A 120 8.27 2.11 -8.07
CA LEU A 120 7.53 1.79 -9.27
C LEU A 120 8.30 2.04 -10.56
N THR A 121 9.26 2.97 -10.58
CA THR A 121 10.03 3.30 -11.78
C THR A 121 10.69 2.08 -12.42
N GLN A 122 11.16 1.12 -11.62
CA GLN A 122 11.78 -0.10 -12.11
C GLN A 122 10.85 -1.00 -12.94
N TRP A 123 9.54 -0.83 -12.80
CA TRP A 123 8.53 -1.63 -13.50
C TRP A 123 8.03 -0.97 -14.77
N VAL A 124 8.15 0.35 -14.89
CA VAL A 124 7.66 1.14 -16.03
C VAL A 124 8.76 1.27 -17.09
N ASP A 125 8.42 1.08 -18.36
CA ASP A 125 9.38 1.22 -19.44
C ASP A 125 9.89 2.67 -19.58
N PRO A 126 11.17 2.88 -19.85
CA PRO A 126 11.71 4.21 -20.02
C PRO A 126 11.05 4.93 -21.21
N GLY A 127 10.83 6.24 -21.06
CA GLY A 127 10.22 7.06 -22.10
C GLY A 127 10.06 8.51 -21.64
N PRO A 128 9.64 9.43 -22.52
CA PRO A 128 9.52 10.86 -22.21
C PRO A 128 8.46 11.17 -21.14
N ASP A 129 7.50 10.29 -20.95
CA ASP A 129 6.37 10.39 -20.02
C ASP A 129 6.52 9.44 -18.81
N LEU A 130 7.72 8.91 -18.56
CA LEU A 130 7.99 7.93 -17.50
C LEU A 130 7.43 8.35 -16.13
N GLU A 131 7.67 9.59 -15.72
CA GLU A 131 7.23 10.08 -14.41
C GLU A 131 5.70 10.08 -14.31
N ALA A 132 5.00 10.56 -15.33
CA ALA A 132 3.54 10.57 -15.38
C ALA A 132 2.96 9.13 -15.35
N ARG A 133 3.57 8.19 -16.07
CA ARG A 133 3.14 6.77 -16.06
C ARG A 133 3.39 6.09 -14.72
N VAL A 134 4.49 6.39 -14.05
CA VAL A 134 4.76 5.92 -12.69
C VAL A 134 3.68 6.39 -11.72
N GLU A 135 3.29 7.66 -11.79
CA GLU A 135 2.22 8.21 -10.95
C GLU A 135 0.84 7.65 -11.34
N LEU A 136 0.58 7.45 -12.64
CA LEU A 136 -0.65 6.83 -13.11
C LEU A 136 -0.79 5.37 -12.64
N LEU A 137 0.31 4.61 -12.67
CA LEU A 137 0.33 3.25 -12.10
C LEU A 137 0.01 3.27 -10.60
N ALA A 138 0.58 4.21 -9.84
CA ALA A 138 0.25 4.39 -8.43
C ALA A 138 -1.24 4.73 -8.23
N CYS A 139 -1.83 5.60 -9.06
CA CYS A 139 -3.25 5.92 -9.01
C CYS A 139 -4.13 4.69 -9.27
N LEU A 140 -3.78 3.85 -10.24
CA LEU A 140 -4.51 2.60 -10.51
C LEU A 140 -4.46 1.64 -9.31
N MET A 141 -3.29 1.48 -8.68
CA MET A 141 -3.12 0.63 -7.50
C MET A 141 -3.88 1.17 -6.29
N LEU A 142 -3.80 2.49 -6.03
CA LEU A 142 -4.59 3.16 -4.99
C LEU A 142 -6.09 2.97 -5.21
N GLY A 143 -6.56 3.25 -6.43
CA GLY A 143 -7.98 3.14 -6.78
C GLY A 143 -8.52 1.73 -6.60
N LEU A 144 -7.79 0.71 -7.05
CA LEU A 144 -8.16 -0.69 -6.86
C LEU A 144 -8.21 -1.08 -5.38
N ALA A 145 -7.15 -0.78 -4.63
CA ALA A 145 -7.04 -1.15 -3.22
C ALA A 145 -8.16 -0.52 -2.36
N VAL A 146 -8.40 0.78 -2.53
CA VAL A 146 -9.45 1.51 -1.80
C VAL A 146 -10.83 1.12 -2.28
N GLY A 147 -11.01 1.00 -3.58
CA GLY A 147 -12.29 0.59 -4.19
C GLY A 147 -12.77 -0.75 -3.64
N LEU A 148 -11.91 -1.73 -3.61
CA LEU A 148 -12.26 -3.08 -3.13
C LEU A 148 -12.49 -3.13 -1.62
N ARG A 149 -11.60 -2.50 -0.82
CA ARG A 149 -11.60 -2.68 0.64
C ARG A 149 -12.46 -1.68 1.38
N THR A 150 -12.36 -0.41 1.03
CA THR A 150 -13.03 0.67 1.75
C THR A 150 -14.42 0.92 1.21
N GLN A 151 -14.54 1.01 -0.12
CA GLN A 151 -15.80 1.32 -0.78
C GLN A 151 -16.62 0.07 -1.15
N ARG A 152 -16.03 -1.13 -1.04
CA ARG A 152 -16.64 -2.42 -1.39
C ARG A 152 -17.22 -2.44 -2.81
N LEU A 153 -16.53 -1.75 -3.74
CA LEU A 153 -16.86 -1.79 -5.16
C LEU A 153 -16.53 -3.17 -5.74
N LEU A 154 -17.14 -3.53 -6.84
CA LEU A 154 -16.92 -4.80 -7.54
C LEU A 154 -17.21 -6.05 -6.68
N SER A 155 -18.04 -5.93 -5.63
CA SER A 155 -18.34 -7.02 -4.72
C SER A 155 -19.09 -8.21 -5.35
N ASN A 156 -19.71 -7.99 -6.52
CA ASN A 156 -20.39 -9.01 -7.30
C ASN A 156 -19.61 -9.44 -8.55
N THR A 157 -18.32 -9.08 -8.62
CA THR A 157 -17.44 -9.38 -9.75
C THR A 157 -16.38 -10.38 -9.30
N SER A 158 -16.06 -11.37 -10.13
CA SER A 158 -15.03 -12.36 -9.79
C SER A 158 -13.64 -11.74 -9.73
N ASP A 159 -12.78 -12.30 -8.90
CA ASP A 159 -11.40 -11.85 -8.73
C ASP A 159 -10.59 -12.05 -10.02
N GLU A 160 -10.86 -13.09 -10.79
CA GLU A 160 -10.25 -13.34 -12.07
C GLU A 160 -10.55 -12.22 -13.06
N TRP A 161 -11.81 -11.79 -13.14
CA TRP A 161 -12.21 -10.68 -14.01
C TRP A 161 -11.52 -9.37 -13.60
N ILE A 162 -11.49 -9.08 -12.30
CA ILE A 162 -10.84 -7.88 -11.77
C ILE A 162 -9.33 -7.92 -12.07
N ALA A 163 -8.67 -9.05 -11.82
CA ALA A 163 -7.25 -9.23 -12.08
C ALA A 163 -6.90 -9.03 -13.55
N GLU A 164 -7.71 -9.61 -14.45
CA GLU A 164 -7.53 -9.49 -15.89
C GLU A 164 -7.65 -8.03 -16.35
N HIS A 165 -8.76 -7.37 -16.03
CA HIS A 165 -9.04 -6.03 -16.55
C HIS A 165 -8.15 -4.95 -15.92
N TYR A 166 -7.97 -4.95 -14.59
CA TYR A 166 -7.04 -4.03 -13.94
C TYR A 166 -5.59 -4.33 -14.31
N GLY A 167 -5.25 -5.63 -14.44
CA GLY A 167 -3.94 -6.05 -14.89
C GLY A 167 -3.60 -5.51 -16.28
N GLN A 168 -4.54 -5.59 -17.22
CA GLN A 168 -4.38 -5.03 -18.57
C GLN A 168 -4.23 -3.51 -18.55
N LEU A 169 -5.01 -2.79 -17.74
CA LEU A 169 -4.87 -1.34 -17.58
C LEU A 169 -3.49 -0.95 -17.02
N MET A 170 -3.04 -1.64 -15.97
CA MET A 170 -1.72 -1.43 -15.39
C MET A 170 -0.61 -1.76 -16.38
N GLN A 171 -0.77 -2.86 -17.15
CA GLN A 171 0.21 -3.28 -18.14
C GLN A 171 0.37 -2.25 -19.28
N LYS A 172 -0.72 -1.66 -19.76
CA LYS A 172 -0.68 -0.57 -20.74
C LYS A 172 0.08 0.65 -20.24
N VAL A 173 -0.03 0.95 -18.95
CA VAL A 173 0.72 2.06 -18.33
C VAL A 173 2.20 1.71 -18.18
N ILE A 174 2.52 0.45 -17.92
CA ILE A 174 3.90 -0.04 -17.78
C ILE A 174 4.66 0.01 -19.12
N GLU A 175 4.00 -0.35 -20.22
CA GLU A 175 4.58 -0.43 -21.57
C GLU A 175 4.57 0.92 -22.28
N ALA A 176 5.73 1.33 -22.83
CA ALA A 176 5.90 2.66 -23.45
C ALA A 176 5.11 2.88 -24.75
N ASP A 177 4.81 1.81 -25.48
CA ASP A 177 4.22 1.90 -26.83
C ASP A 177 2.68 1.95 -26.86
N ALA A 178 2.02 1.74 -25.73
CA ALA A 178 0.55 1.64 -25.67
C ALA A 178 -0.18 2.99 -25.71
N VAL A 179 0.50 4.12 -25.55
CA VAL A 179 -0.15 5.45 -25.40
C VAL A 179 -0.22 6.21 -26.73
N LYS A 180 0.47 5.78 -27.79
CA LYS A 180 0.56 6.53 -29.05
C LYS A 180 -0.66 6.47 -29.97
N ASP A 181 -1.56 5.50 -29.80
CA ASP A 181 -2.64 5.27 -30.77
C ASP A 181 -4.07 5.42 -30.22
N SER A 182 -4.26 6.07 -29.06
CA SER A 182 -5.60 6.12 -28.43
C SER A 182 -6.14 7.50 -28.05
N PHE A 183 -5.61 8.61 -28.65
CA PHE A 183 -6.21 9.95 -28.52
C PHE A 183 -6.31 10.65 -29.85
#